data_a82aed6c4a7236fddd2eaf3fb9a48319
#
_entry.id   a82aed6c4a7236fddd2eaf3fb9a48319
#
_cell.length_a   1.000
_cell.length_b   1.000
_cell.length_c   1.000
_cell.angle_alpha   90.00
_cell.angle_beta   90.00
_cell.angle_gamma   90.00
#
_symmetry.space_group_name_H-M   'P 1'
#
loop_
_entity.id
_entity.type
_entity.pdbx_description
1 polymer ?
#
loop_
_entity_poly.entity_id
_entity_poly.type
_entity_poly.pdbx_seq_one_letter_code
_entity_poly.pdbx_strand_id
1 'polypeptide(L)'
;EKIKNMGNAGRNGGEYYTPRPLIKSIIKVINPKIGETIYDGAVGSAGFLVESFEHIKQSKSLTATELKKLQTKTFYGVEKKTLAYIIGIMNMILHGIESPNIIHQNTLETNIQEIQNKDRVDVILANPPFGGKEKEQIQENFPIKTGETAYLFLQHFIKKLKAGGRA
;
A
#
# COMPACT_ATOMS: atom_id res chain seq x y z
N GLU A 1 20.44 8.42 2.05
CA GLU A 1 21.61 8.09 1.18
C GLU A 1 22.03 6.62 1.26
N LYS A 2 22.13 5.99 2.44
CA LYS A 2 22.44 4.55 2.57
C LYS A 2 21.37 3.65 1.94
N ILE A 3 20.11 4.00 1.99
CA ILE A 3 19.02 3.24 1.36
C ILE A 3 19.08 3.32 -0.17
N LYS A 4 19.49 4.45 -0.74
CA LYS A 4 19.77 4.60 -2.18
C LYS A 4 20.90 3.68 -2.66
N ASN A 5 21.94 3.53 -1.84
CA ASN A 5 23.10 2.70 -2.19
C ASN A 5 22.83 1.19 -2.02
N MET A 6 21.88 0.80 -1.17
CA MET A 6 21.38 -0.59 -1.10
C MET A 6 20.62 -1.01 -2.38
N GLY A 7 20.06 -0.04 -3.11
CA GLY A 7 19.44 -0.27 -4.41
C GLY A 7 20.38 -0.69 -5.53
N ASN A 8 21.67 -0.38 -5.40
CA ASN A 8 22.72 -0.74 -6.38
C ASN A 8 23.46 -2.06 -6.05
N ALA A 9 23.22 -2.65 -4.88
CA ALA A 9 23.96 -3.82 -4.40
C ALA A 9 23.26 -5.17 -4.66
N GLY A 10 22.51 -5.29 -5.74
CA GLY A 10 21.89 -6.55 -6.14
C GLY A 10 20.48 -6.36 -6.69
N ARG A 11 20.00 -7.32 -7.45
CA ARG A 11 18.70 -7.33 -8.18
C ARG A 11 17.43 -6.94 -7.41
N ASN A 12 17.50 -6.62 -6.13
CA ASN A 12 16.33 -6.42 -5.25
C ASN A 12 16.28 -5.07 -4.51
N GLY A 13 17.25 -4.18 -4.70
CA GLY A 13 17.33 -2.95 -3.88
C GLY A 13 16.39 -1.82 -4.30
N GLY A 14 15.91 -1.82 -5.54
CA GLY A 14 14.96 -0.82 -6.05
C GLY A 14 13.49 -1.12 -5.68
N GLU A 15 13.20 -2.32 -5.21
CA GLU A 15 11.83 -2.77 -4.93
C GLU A 15 11.16 -2.07 -3.73
N TYR A 16 11.94 -1.39 -2.88
CA TYR A 16 11.40 -0.79 -1.65
C TYR A 16 11.17 0.71 -1.73
N TYR A 17 11.62 1.35 -2.81
CA TYR A 17 11.64 2.81 -2.86
C TYR A 17 11.04 3.35 -4.15
N THR A 18 9.90 3.97 -4.05
CA THR A 18 9.31 4.80 -5.11
C THR A 18 9.74 6.25 -4.91
N PRO A 19 10.25 6.96 -5.95
CA PRO A 19 10.69 8.35 -5.82
C PRO A 19 9.59 9.27 -5.30
N ARG A 20 9.89 10.05 -4.27
CA ARG A 20 8.93 10.98 -3.64
C ARG A 20 8.23 11.94 -4.61
N PRO A 21 8.90 12.55 -5.61
CA PRO A 21 8.21 13.40 -6.59
C PRO A 21 7.11 12.67 -7.37
N LEU A 22 7.36 11.40 -7.73
CA LEU A 22 6.38 10.56 -8.41
C LEU A 22 5.18 10.27 -7.50
N ILE A 23 5.43 9.84 -6.26
CA ILE A 23 4.38 9.60 -5.26
C ILE A 23 3.51 10.85 -5.09
N LYS A 24 4.12 12.01 -4.88
CA LYS A 24 3.41 13.30 -4.73
C LYS A 24 2.55 13.64 -5.94
N SER A 25 3.03 13.36 -7.15
CA SER A 25 2.26 13.61 -8.38
C SER A 25 1.04 12.68 -8.47
N ILE A 26 1.21 11.40 -8.17
CA ILE A 26 0.12 10.42 -8.14
C ILE A 26 -0.93 10.82 -7.08
N ILE A 27 -0.50 11.19 -5.87
CA ILE A 27 -1.40 11.60 -4.78
C ILE A 27 -2.20 12.85 -5.14
N LYS A 28 -1.59 13.83 -5.82
CA LYS A 28 -2.30 15.02 -6.31
C LYS A 28 -3.42 14.66 -7.29
N VAL A 29 -3.20 13.69 -8.18
CA VAL A 29 -4.20 13.23 -9.16
C VAL A 29 -5.31 12.44 -8.46
N ILE A 30 -4.95 11.47 -7.62
CA ILE A 30 -5.89 10.64 -6.87
C ILE A 30 -6.66 11.44 -5.83
N ASN A 31 -6.00 12.43 -5.21
CA ASN A 31 -6.56 13.38 -4.25
C ASN A 31 -7.37 12.71 -3.13
N PRO A 32 -6.74 11.86 -2.32
CA PRO A 32 -7.40 11.15 -1.24
C PRO A 32 -7.94 12.13 -0.18
N LYS A 33 -9.11 11.82 0.38
CA LYS A 33 -9.85 12.68 1.31
C LYS A 33 -9.96 12.08 2.69
N ILE A 34 -10.13 12.95 3.69
CA ILE A 34 -10.50 12.49 5.03
C ILE A 34 -11.80 11.70 4.99
N GLY A 35 -11.81 10.55 5.66
CA GLY A 35 -12.96 9.65 5.69
C GLY A 35 -12.85 8.49 4.73
N GLU A 36 -12.01 8.55 3.71
CA GLU A 36 -11.71 7.44 2.83
C GLU A 36 -10.74 6.45 3.48
N THR A 37 -10.81 5.20 3.06
CA THR A 37 -9.83 4.16 3.40
C THR A 37 -8.84 4.01 2.26
N ILE A 38 -7.55 4.01 2.59
CA ILE A 38 -6.43 3.98 1.63
C ILE A 38 -5.62 2.72 1.88
N TYR A 39 -5.35 1.96 0.82
CA TYR A 39 -4.67 0.69 0.89
C TYR A 39 -3.44 0.64 -0.01
N ASP A 40 -2.36 0.07 0.52
CA ASP A 40 -1.16 -0.29 -0.23
C ASP A 40 -0.87 -1.79 -0.04
N GLY A 41 -0.98 -2.58 -1.10
CA GLY A 41 -0.74 -4.03 -1.07
C GLY A 41 0.73 -4.43 -1.21
N ALA A 42 1.64 -3.48 -1.37
CA ALA A 42 3.09 -3.69 -1.49
C ALA A 42 3.84 -2.51 -0.88
N VAL A 43 3.64 -2.32 0.43
CA VAL A 43 3.93 -1.09 1.19
C VAL A 43 5.37 -0.60 1.03
N GLY A 44 6.34 -1.51 0.94
CA GLY A 44 7.74 -1.12 0.92
C GLY A 44 8.11 -0.24 2.10
N SER A 45 8.61 0.96 1.81
CA SER A 45 8.91 1.98 2.84
C SER A 45 7.70 2.82 3.28
N ALA A 46 6.48 2.45 2.94
CA ALA A 46 5.24 3.17 3.20
C ALA A 46 5.15 4.57 2.57
N GLY A 47 5.85 4.80 1.47
CA GLY A 47 5.90 6.13 0.83
C GLY A 47 4.53 6.66 0.43
N PHE A 48 3.66 5.84 -0.17
CA PHE A 48 2.31 6.23 -0.55
C PHE A 48 1.42 6.55 0.65
N LEU A 49 1.47 5.73 1.70
CA LEU A 49 0.66 5.93 2.90
C LEU A 49 1.07 7.21 3.65
N VAL A 50 2.36 7.43 3.82
CA VAL A 50 2.91 8.63 4.47
C VAL A 50 2.57 9.90 3.69
N GLU A 51 2.80 9.93 2.38
CA GLU A 51 2.49 11.11 1.58
C GLU A 51 0.98 11.38 1.49
N SER A 52 0.14 10.33 1.53
CA SER A 52 -1.32 10.48 1.63
C SER A 52 -1.74 11.10 2.96
N PHE A 53 -1.11 10.67 4.06
CA PHE A 53 -1.33 11.27 5.38
C PHE A 53 -1.00 12.77 5.38
N GLU A 54 0.18 13.13 4.90
CA GLU A 54 0.61 14.53 4.80
C GLU A 54 -0.31 15.35 3.89
N HIS A 55 -0.72 14.80 2.75
CA HIS A 55 -1.64 15.47 1.81
C HIS A 55 -3.00 15.77 2.48
N ILE A 56 -3.60 14.79 3.18
CA ILE A 56 -4.88 14.98 3.85
C ILE A 56 -4.75 15.98 5.00
N LYS A 57 -3.68 15.88 5.80
CA LYS A 57 -3.40 16.76 6.92
C LYS A 57 -3.21 18.22 6.50
N GLN A 58 -2.61 18.45 5.34
CA GLN A 58 -2.38 19.80 4.79
C GLN A 58 -3.61 20.37 4.07
N SER A 59 -4.57 19.55 3.66
CA SER A 59 -5.71 19.99 2.85
C SER A 59 -6.70 20.88 3.59
N LYS A 60 -6.81 20.72 4.91
CA LYS A 60 -7.68 21.52 5.80
C LYS A 60 -7.28 21.34 7.26
N SER A 61 -7.78 22.24 8.11
CA SER A 61 -7.71 22.04 9.57
C SER A 61 -8.62 20.86 9.96
N LEU A 62 -8.04 19.86 10.61
CA LEU A 62 -8.74 18.66 11.07
C LEU A 62 -9.23 18.84 12.51
N THR A 63 -10.46 18.41 12.78
CA THR A 63 -10.97 18.26 14.15
C THR A 63 -10.25 17.11 14.87
N ALA A 64 -10.31 17.07 16.19
CA ALA A 64 -9.72 15.97 16.98
C ALA A 64 -10.27 14.59 16.57
N THR A 65 -11.57 14.51 16.24
CA THR A 65 -12.23 13.28 15.78
C THR A 65 -11.70 12.85 14.40
N GLU A 66 -11.54 13.79 13.47
CA GLU A 66 -10.99 13.51 12.14
C GLU A 66 -9.52 13.10 12.22
N LEU A 67 -8.73 13.75 13.08
CA LEU A 67 -7.34 13.37 13.31
C LEU A 67 -7.24 11.94 13.87
N LYS A 68 -8.06 11.59 14.87
CA LYS A 68 -8.13 10.23 15.39
C LYS A 68 -8.51 9.21 14.32
N LYS A 69 -9.49 9.53 13.45
CA LYS A 69 -9.87 8.66 12.34
C LYS A 69 -8.73 8.50 11.34
N LEU A 70 -8.05 9.60 10.99
CA LEU A 70 -6.89 9.60 10.11
C LEU A 70 -5.77 8.69 10.63
N GLN A 71 -5.50 8.74 11.93
CA GLN A 71 -4.48 7.95 12.60
C GLN A 71 -4.80 6.44 12.64
N THR A 72 -6.07 6.06 12.82
CA THR A 72 -6.41 4.69 13.22
C THR A 72 -7.23 3.90 12.19
N LYS A 73 -7.92 4.58 11.24
CA LYS A 73 -8.92 3.94 10.36
C LYS A 73 -8.81 4.32 8.88
N THR A 74 -7.72 4.98 8.50
CA THR A 74 -7.55 5.47 7.13
C THR A 74 -6.57 4.62 6.34
N PHE A 75 -5.41 4.29 6.91
CA PHE A 75 -4.31 3.67 6.19
C PHE A 75 -4.19 2.19 6.51
N TYR A 76 -4.16 1.37 5.48
CA TYR A 76 -4.00 -0.09 5.57
C TYR A 76 -2.94 -0.53 4.58
N GLY A 77 -2.15 -1.51 4.95
CA GLY A 77 -1.12 -2.01 4.07
C GLY A 77 -0.72 -3.45 4.35
N VAL A 78 -0.07 -4.05 3.36
CA VAL A 78 0.51 -5.39 3.47
C VAL A 78 1.92 -5.36 2.90
N GLU A 79 2.87 -5.95 3.61
CA GLU A 79 4.26 -6.08 3.15
C GLU A 79 4.80 -7.47 3.46
N LYS A 80 5.34 -8.13 2.43
CA LYS A 80 5.88 -9.49 2.51
C LYS A 80 7.29 -9.55 3.12
N LYS A 81 8.12 -8.55 2.81
CA LYS A 81 9.54 -8.54 3.18
C LYS A 81 9.75 -7.92 4.54
N THR A 82 10.32 -8.65 5.49
CA THR A 82 10.52 -8.23 6.89
C THR A 82 11.23 -6.88 7.01
N LEU A 83 12.32 -6.67 6.26
CA LEU A 83 13.07 -5.41 6.33
C LEU A 83 12.24 -4.22 5.84
N ALA A 84 11.52 -4.39 4.71
CA ALA A 84 10.65 -3.36 4.17
C ALA A 84 9.48 -3.06 5.10
N TYR A 85 8.86 -4.08 5.70
CA TYR A 85 7.84 -3.95 6.71
C TYR A 85 8.30 -3.10 7.91
N ILE A 86 9.49 -3.40 8.47
CA ILE A 86 10.05 -2.63 9.59
C ILE A 86 10.30 -1.18 9.18
N ILE A 87 10.91 -0.95 8.02
CA ILE A 87 11.17 0.40 7.49
C ILE A 87 9.85 1.15 7.29
N GLY A 88 8.83 0.50 6.73
CA GLY A 88 7.51 1.09 6.52
C GLY A 88 6.84 1.52 7.82
N ILE A 89 6.81 0.64 8.83
CA ILE A 89 6.29 0.95 10.18
C ILE A 89 7.03 2.15 10.78
N MET A 90 8.36 2.12 10.78
CA MET A 90 9.18 3.21 11.33
C MET A 90 8.92 4.54 10.61
N ASN A 91 8.82 4.51 9.27
CA ASN A 91 8.55 5.69 8.47
C ASN A 91 7.17 6.29 8.80
N MET A 92 6.14 5.46 8.96
CA MET A 92 4.81 5.93 9.36
C MET A 92 4.82 6.58 10.75
N ILE A 93 5.49 5.97 11.73
CA ILE A 93 5.61 6.51 13.09
C ILE A 93 6.35 7.85 13.10
N LEU A 94 7.47 7.94 12.37
CA LEU A 94 8.28 9.18 12.27
C LEU A 94 7.50 10.35 11.63
N HIS A 95 6.49 10.05 10.80
CA HIS A 95 5.60 11.07 10.22
C HIS A 95 4.33 11.31 11.05
N GLY A 96 4.24 10.73 12.24
CA GLY A 96 3.16 10.99 13.18
C GLY A 96 1.93 10.09 13.04
N ILE A 97 2.03 8.94 12.37
CA ILE A 97 0.99 7.90 12.38
C ILE A 97 1.31 6.94 13.53
N GLU A 98 0.67 7.14 14.67
CA GLU A 98 1.02 6.45 15.93
C GLU A 98 0.68 4.95 15.93
N SER A 99 -0.31 4.53 15.12
CA SER A 99 -0.77 3.14 15.06
C SER A 99 -0.85 2.66 13.60
N PRO A 100 0.29 2.35 12.96
CA PRO A 100 0.31 1.86 11.58
C PRO A 100 -0.43 0.52 11.44
N ASN A 101 -1.41 0.45 10.53
CA ASN A 101 -2.13 -0.79 10.20
C ASN A 101 -1.48 -1.48 8.99
N ILE A 102 -0.24 -1.95 9.17
CA ILE A 102 0.46 -2.76 8.16
C ILE A 102 0.55 -4.20 8.65
N ILE A 103 0.20 -5.15 7.79
CA ILE A 103 0.27 -6.57 8.07
C ILE A 103 1.54 -7.13 7.40
N HIS A 104 2.34 -7.88 8.16
CA HIS A 104 3.51 -8.57 7.64
C HIS A 104 3.10 -9.93 7.05
N GLN A 105 2.80 -9.94 5.75
CA GLN A 105 2.35 -11.15 5.05
C GLN A 105 2.52 -10.98 3.53
N ASN A 106 2.40 -12.07 2.76
CA ASN A 106 2.27 -11.96 1.30
C ASN A 106 0.84 -11.60 0.92
N THR A 107 0.64 -10.46 0.27
CA THR A 107 -0.67 -9.98 -0.21
C THR A 107 -1.39 -11.01 -1.08
N LEU A 108 -0.64 -11.75 -1.89
CA LEU A 108 -1.18 -12.72 -2.84
C LEU A 108 -1.60 -14.05 -2.18
N GLU A 109 -1.28 -14.27 -0.89
CA GLU A 109 -1.81 -15.39 -0.11
C GLU A 109 -3.29 -15.22 0.27
N THR A 110 -3.82 -14.01 0.17
CA THR A 110 -5.25 -13.76 0.39
C THR A 110 -6.07 -14.32 -0.76
N ASN A 111 -6.98 -15.25 -0.45
CA ASN A 111 -7.98 -15.68 -1.44
C ASN A 111 -8.92 -14.52 -1.75
N ILE A 112 -8.83 -13.99 -2.97
CA ILE A 112 -9.60 -12.81 -3.34
C ILE A 112 -11.12 -13.07 -3.38
N GLN A 113 -11.57 -14.31 -3.46
CA GLN A 113 -12.99 -14.65 -3.41
C GLN A 113 -13.59 -14.42 -2.01
N GLU A 114 -12.75 -14.47 -0.96
CA GLU A 114 -13.17 -14.22 0.43
C GLU A 114 -13.26 -12.73 0.76
N ILE A 115 -12.76 -11.82 -0.09
CA ILE A 115 -12.85 -10.38 0.12
C ILE A 115 -14.31 -9.94 0.03
N GLN A 116 -14.87 -9.54 1.17
CA GLN A 116 -16.24 -9.05 1.33
C GLN A 116 -16.31 -7.53 1.16
N ASN A 117 -17.52 -6.98 1.07
CA ASN A 117 -17.72 -5.53 0.93
C ASN A 117 -17.10 -4.71 2.09
N LYS A 118 -17.10 -5.26 3.32
CA LYS A 118 -16.48 -4.62 4.50
C LYS A 118 -14.96 -4.50 4.40
N ASP A 119 -14.32 -5.37 3.59
CA ASP A 119 -12.87 -5.43 3.44
C ASP A 119 -12.37 -4.54 2.31
N ARG A 120 -13.29 -3.95 1.54
CA ARG A 120 -12.97 -3.09 0.39
C ARG A 120 -12.62 -1.68 0.83
N VAL A 121 -11.79 -1.03 0.03
CA VAL A 121 -11.25 0.31 0.28
C VAL A 121 -11.66 1.31 -0.78
N ASP A 122 -11.59 2.59 -0.44
CA ASP A 122 -11.96 3.69 -1.35
C ASP A 122 -10.83 4.02 -2.33
N VAL A 123 -9.58 3.87 -1.89
CA VAL A 123 -8.38 4.24 -2.66
C VAL A 123 -7.33 3.15 -2.55
N ILE A 124 -6.69 2.81 -3.67
CA ILE A 124 -5.48 1.98 -3.68
C ILE A 124 -4.33 2.79 -4.27
N LEU A 125 -3.21 2.79 -3.58
CA LEU A 125 -1.97 3.44 -4.01
C LEU A 125 -0.81 2.47 -3.73
N ALA A 126 -0.29 1.86 -4.76
CA ALA A 126 0.74 0.84 -4.64
C ALA A 126 1.69 0.81 -5.83
N ASN A 127 2.92 0.37 -5.59
CA ASN A 127 3.87 0.02 -6.62
C ASN A 127 4.33 -1.43 -6.40
N PRO A 128 3.54 -2.43 -6.85
CA PRO A 128 3.86 -3.83 -6.63
C PRO A 128 5.10 -4.26 -7.43
N PRO A 129 5.79 -5.34 -7.02
CA PRO A 129 6.97 -5.83 -7.72
C PRO A 129 6.64 -6.28 -9.14
N PHE A 130 7.53 -5.97 -10.09
CA PHE A 130 7.42 -6.35 -11.49
C PHE A 130 8.23 -7.61 -11.79
N GLY A 131 7.70 -8.50 -12.66
CA GLY A 131 8.44 -9.64 -13.22
C GLY A 131 8.72 -10.79 -12.25
N GLY A 132 8.07 -10.84 -11.09
CA GLY A 132 8.13 -11.97 -10.18
C GLY A 132 7.23 -13.11 -10.62
N LYS A 133 7.56 -14.36 -10.19
CA LYS A 133 6.69 -15.52 -10.35
C LYS A 133 6.22 -16.00 -8.99
N GLU A 134 4.93 -16.27 -8.86
CA GLU A 134 4.35 -16.86 -7.67
C GLU A 134 4.15 -18.37 -7.82
N LYS A 135 4.16 -19.07 -6.69
CA LYS A 135 3.93 -20.52 -6.59
C LYS A 135 2.51 -20.86 -7.06
N GLU A 136 2.33 -22.05 -7.62
CA GLU A 136 1.02 -22.53 -8.09
C GLU A 136 -0.06 -22.48 -7.00
N GLN A 137 0.28 -22.83 -5.77
CA GLN A 137 -0.63 -22.75 -4.62
C GLN A 137 -1.20 -21.35 -4.39
N ILE A 138 -0.40 -20.30 -4.65
CA ILE A 138 -0.85 -18.90 -4.52
C ILE A 138 -1.76 -18.52 -5.69
N GLN A 139 -1.49 -19.04 -6.89
CA GLN A 139 -2.32 -18.78 -8.07
C GLN A 139 -3.75 -19.31 -7.92
N GLU A 140 -3.95 -20.36 -7.08
CA GLU A 140 -5.29 -20.89 -6.76
C GLU A 140 -6.21 -19.87 -6.06
N ASN A 141 -5.65 -18.83 -5.43
CA ASN A 141 -6.41 -17.76 -4.79
C ASN A 141 -7.08 -16.79 -5.80
N PHE A 142 -6.84 -16.98 -7.11
CA PHE A 142 -7.23 -16.03 -8.15
C PHE A 142 -8.07 -16.71 -9.25
N PRO A 143 -9.12 -16.04 -9.76
CA PRO A 143 -9.93 -16.55 -10.86
C PRO A 143 -9.13 -16.80 -12.15
N ILE A 144 -8.20 -15.88 -12.46
CA ILE A 144 -7.29 -16.04 -13.60
C ILE A 144 -5.93 -16.47 -13.08
N LYS A 145 -5.62 -17.76 -13.25
CA LYS A 145 -4.36 -18.35 -12.82
C LYS A 145 -3.23 -17.89 -13.73
N THR A 146 -2.21 -17.31 -13.13
CA THR A 146 -0.99 -16.89 -13.84
C THR A 146 0.18 -16.91 -12.86
N GLY A 147 1.36 -17.24 -13.35
CA GLY A 147 2.57 -17.15 -12.55
C GLY A 147 3.07 -15.72 -12.35
N GLU A 148 2.61 -14.75 -13.15
CA GLU A 148 3.12 -13.39 -13.10
C GLU A 148 2.47 -12.56 -11.99
N THR A 149 3.28 -12.08 -11.05
CA THR A 149 2.83 -11.33 -9.86
C THR A 149 2.04 -10.08 -10.20
N ALA A 150 2.40 -9.35 -11.26
CA ALA A 150 1.73 -8.13 -11.67
C ALA A 150 0.24 -8.34 -11.96
N TYR A 151 -0.12 -9.42 -12.66
CA TYR A 151 -1.51 -9.76 -12.98
C TYR A 151 -2.29 -10.26 -11.76
N LEU A 152 -1.62 -10.91 -10.81
CA LEU A 152 -2.24 -11.32 -9.54
C LEU A 152 -2.54 -10.09 -8.68
N PHE A 153 -1.61 -9.14 -8.58
CA PHE A 153 -1.85 -7.86 -7.90
C PHE A 153 -2.99 -7.07 -8.54
N LEU A 154 -3.07 -7.03 -9.87
CA LEU A 154 -4.17 -6.34 -10.57
C LEU A 154 -5.53 -6.94 -10.19
N GLN A 155 -5.66 -8.28 -10.20
CA GLN A 155 -6.90 -8.94 -9.77
C GLN A 155 -7.23 -8.66 -8.31
N HIS A 156 -6.22 -8.69 -7.43
CA HIS A 156 -6.39 -8.35 -6.02
C HIS A 156 -6.90 -6.92 -5.84
N PHE A 157 -6.31 -5.94 -6.53
CA PHE A 157 -6.70 -4.54 -6.42
C PHE A 157 -8.11 -4.28 -6.95
N ILE A 158 -8.47 -4.86 -8.09
CA ILE A 158 -9.84 -4.77 -8.64
C ILE A 158 -10.86 -5.29 -7.61
N LYS A 159 -10.58 -6.43 -6.99
CA LYS A 159 -11.49 -7.01 -5.98
C LYS A 159 -11.53 -6.22 -4.68
N LYS A 160 -10.40 -5.61 -4.31
CA LYS A 160 -10.24 -4.85 -3.06
C LYS A 160 -10.87 -3.46 -3.13
N LEU A 161 -11.09 -2.90 -4.30
CA LEU A 161 -11.76 -1.60 -4.48
C LEU A 161 -13.27 -1.68 -4.24
N LYS A 162 -13.81 -0.66 -3.59
CA LYS A 162 -15.27 -0.38 -3.57
C LYS A 162 -15.76 0.04 -4.96
N ALA A 163 -17.04 -0.11 -5.22
CA ALA A 163 -17.66 0.53 -6.37
C ALA A 163 -17.45 2.06 -6.29
N GLY A 164 -16.93 2.66 -7.37
CA GLY A 164 -16.54 4.07 -7.41
C GLY A 164 -15.19 4.38 -6.73
N GLY A 165 -14.50 3.37 -6.20
CA GLY A 165 -13.12 3.51 -5.73
C GLY A 165 -12.15 3.77 -6.87
N ARG A 166 -10.95 4.25 -6.54
CA ARG A 166 -9.91 4.60 -7.51
C ARG A 166 -8.52 4.09 -7.12
N ALA A 167 -7.70 3.81 -8.15
CA ALA A 167 -6.34 3.31 -7.96
C ALA A 167 -5.36 4.02 -8.90
#